data_63533a12bc74730d3e2110b0dbffac56
#
_entry.id   63533a12bc74730d3e2110b0dbffac56
#
_cell.length_a   1.000
_cell.length_b   1.000
_cell.length_c   1.000
_cell.angle_alpha   90.00
_cell.angle_beta   90.00
_cell.angle_gamma   90.00
#
_symmetry.space_group_name_H-M   'P 1'
#
loop_
_entity.id
_entity.type
_entity.pdbx_description
1 polymer ?
#
loop_
_entity_poly.entity_id
_entity_poly.type
_entity_poly.pdbx_seq_one_letter_code
_entity_poly.pdbx_strand_id
1 'polypeptide(L)'
;MNLLFTGASGFLGSNLYSLLKDKYQIRTVGLTPRDNYTINLVSDVPKLNIKYDVVLHAAGKAHSIPKTEEEKQLFFDVNLQGTKNLCTALENSGIPKAFIFISTVAVYGCDSGENITAEHPLN
;
A
#
# COMPACT_ATOMS: atom_id res chain seq x y z
N MET A 1 -3.60 -19.33 4.71
CA MET A 1 -4.00 -18.17 3.90
C MET A 1 -2.77 -17.39 3.50
N ASN A 2 -2.60 -17.16 2.22
CA ASN A 2 -1.46 -16.41 1.67
C ASN A 2 -1.80 -14.92 1.58
N LEU A 3 -0.98 -14.09 2.22
CA LEU A 3 -1.18 -12.66 2.30
C LEU A 3 0.01 -11.93 1.63
N LEU A 4 -0.29 -11.05 0.70
CA LEU A 4 0.69 -10.15 0.10
C LEU A 4 0.64 -8.81 0.83
N PHE A 5 1.80 -8.32 1.26
CA PHE A 5 1.90 -7.14 2.10
C PHE A 5 2.86 -6.14 1.47
N THR A 6 2.41 -4.93 1.23
CA THR A 6 3.28 -3.83 0.82
C THR A 6 3.41 -2.82 1.96
N GLY A 7 4.56 -2.18 2.06
CA GLY A 7 4.80 -1.18 3.10
C GLY A 7 5.14 -1.75 4.47
N ALA A 8 5.63 -2.98 4.54
CA ALA A 8 5.96 -3.65 5.80
C ALA A 8 7.08 -2.94 6.59
N SER A 9 7.91 -2.13 5.92
CA SER A 9 8.99 -1.39 6.57
C SER A 9 8.57 -0.05 7.16
N GLY A 10 7.36 0.43 6.84
CA GLY A 10 6.83 1.68 7.38
C GLY A 10 6.36 1.55 8.83
N PHE A 11 5.95 2.66 9.43
CA PHE A 11 5.50 2.67 10.82
C PHE A 11 4.29 1.76 11.03
N LEU A 12 3.20 1.98 10.29
CA LEU A 12 2.01 1.15 10.39
C LEU A 12 2.30 -0.27 9.93
N GLY A 13 3.01 -0.41 8.81
CA GLY A 13 3.29 -1.71 8.22
C GLY A 13 4.10 -2.61 9.13
N SER A 14 5.14 -2.10 9.79
CA SER A 14 5.96 -2.90 10.69
C SER A 14 5.19 -3.39 11.92
N ASN A 15 4.29 -2.57 12.45
CA ASN A 15 3.42 -2.96 13.55
C ASN A 15 2.41 -4.03 13.12
N LEU A 16 1.79 -3.85 11.97
CA LEU A 16 0.85 -4.84 11.43
C LEU A 16 1.55 -6.16 11.09
N TYR A 17 2.72 -6.09 10.48
CA TYR A 17 3.50 -7.28 10.15
C TYR A 17 3.80 -8.12 11.40
N SER A 18 4.24 -7.46 12.48
CA SER A 18 4.54 -8.14 13.74
C SER A 18 3.33 -8.86 14.33
N LEU A 19 2.13 -8.30 14.16
CA LEU A 19 0.89 -8.90 14.65
C LEU A 19 0.41 -10.06 13.79
N LEU A 20 0.71 -10.04 12.50
CA LEU A 20 0.13 -10.96 11.53
C LEU A 20 1.05 -12.11 11.12
N LYS A 21 2.36 -11.95 11.28
CA LYS A 21 3.37 -12.89 10.75
C LYS A 21 3.24 -14.33 11.24
N ASP A 22 2.74 -14.52 12.45
CA ASP A 22 2.57 -15.85 13.04
C ASP A 22 1.21 -16.48 12.71
N LYS A 23 0.30 -15.70 12.13
CA LYS A 23 -1.07 -16.14 11.81
C LYS A 23 -1.27 -16.44 10.34
N TYR A 24 -0.50 -15.82 9.48
CA TYR A 24 -0.66 -15.90 8.02
C TYR A 24 0.68 -16.15 7.33
N GLN A 25 0.62 -16.72 6.14
CA GLN A 25 1.80 -16.85 5.28
C GLN A 25 1.96 -15.55 4.51
N ILE A 26 2.86 -14.69 5.00
CA ILE A 26 3.04 -13.34 4.47
C ILE A 26 4.24 -13.30 3.52
N ARG A 27 4.04 -12.70 2.36
CA ARG A 27 5.10 -12.27 1.45
C ARG A 27 5.03 -10.77 1.31
N THR A 28 6.19 -10.12 1.31
CA THR A 28 6.28 -8.66 1.27
C THR A 28 6.79 -8.17 -0.08
N VAL A 29 6.29 -7.01 -0.49
CA VAL A 29 6.79 -6.25 -1.64
C VAL A 29 7.36 -4.94 -1.12
N GLY A 30 8.59 -4.64 -1.43
CA GLY A 30 9.24 -3.42 -0.99
C GLY A 30 10.60 -3.21 -1.62
N LEU A 31 11.31 -2.20 -1.13
CA LEU A 31 12.59 -1.76 -1.69
C LEU A 31 13.81 -2.36 -0.98
N THR A 32 13.59 -3.16 0.07
CA THR A 32 14.70 -3.68 0.87
C THR A 32 15.01 -5.13 0.50
N PRO A 33 16.27 -5.59 0.73
CA PRO A 33 16.62 -7.01 0.52
C PRO A 33 15.84 -7.97 1.43
N ARG A 34 15.21 -7.46 2.49
CA ARG A 34 14.37 -8.27 3.39
C ARG A 34 13.03 -8.63 2.79
N ASP A 35 12.59 -7.86 1.78
CA ASP A 35 11.33 -8.12 1.12
C ASP A 35 11.41 -9.36 0.25
N ASN A 36 10.34 -10.12 0.18
CA ASN A 36 10.26 -11.32 -0.66
C ASN A 36 10.32 -10.95 -2.14
N TYR A 37 9.70 -9.83 -2.49
CA TYR A 37 9.79 -9.24 -3.82
C TYR A 37 10.43 -7.86 -3.64
N THR A 38 11.72 -7.76 -3.92
CA THR A 38 12.44 -6.48 -3.88
C THR A 38 12.25 -5.78 -5.21
N ILE A 39 11.32 -4.83 -5.25
CA ILE A 39 10.93 -4.16 -6.48
C ILE A 39 10.39 -2.77 -6.18
N ASN A 40 10.63 -1.84 -7.08
CA ASN A 40 10.06 -0.51 -7.01
C ASN A 40 8.72 -0.49 -7.76
N LEU A 41 7.63 -0.42 -7.03
CA LEU A 41 6.28 -0.41 -7.60
C LEU A 41 6.01 0.82 -8.49
N VAL A 42 6.76 1.91 -8.33
CA VAL A 42 6.59 3.10 -9.18
C VAL A 42 6.97 2.78 -10.62
N SER A 43 8.03 2.01 -10.82
CA SER A 43 8.59 1.75 -12.15
C SER A 43 8.27 0.36 -12.70
N ASP A 44 7.90 -0.59 -11.85
CA ASP A 44 7.80 -1.99 -12.26
C ASP A 44 6.52 -2.65 -11.76
N VAL A 45 6.06 -3.61 -12.54
CA VAL A 45 4.97 -4.51 -12.18
C VAL A 45 5.59 -5.79 -11.61
N PRO A 46 5.36 -6.14 -10.34
CA PRO A 46 5.94 -7.35 -9.78
C PRO A 46 5.39 -8.62 -10.44
N LYS A 47 6.27 -9.59 -10.63
CA LYS A 47 5.88 -10.93 -11.08
C LYS A 47 5.63 -11.78 -9.85
N LEU A 48 4.38 -11.99 -9.52
CA LEU A 48 3.98 -12.77 -8.35
C LEU A 48 3.98 -14.26 -8.68
N ASN A 49 4.56 -15.05 -7.78
CA ASN A 49 4.76 -16.48 -8.02
C ASN A 49 3.50 -17.32 -7.77
N ILE A 50 2.56 -16.78 -7.00
CA ILE A 50 1.32 -17.47 -6.63
C ILE A 50 0.17 -16.49 -6.65
N LYS A 51 -1.05 -17.02 -6.61
CA LYS A 51 -2.26 -16.23 -6.34
C LYS A 51 -2.34 -16.00 -4.82
N TYR A 52 -2.52 -14.74 -4.41
CA TYR A 52 -2.69 -14.38 -3.01
C TYR A 52 -4.17 -14.31 -2.64
N ASP A 53 -4.48 -14.73 -1.42
CA ASP A 53 -5.86 -14.69 -0.92
C ASP A 53 -6.27 -13.28 -0.50
N VAL A 54 -5.36 -12.59 0.18
CA VAL A 54 -5.58 -11.24 0.69
C VAL A 54 -4.36 -10.38 0.38
N VAL A 55 -4.61 -9.14 0.01
CA VAL A 55 -3.57 -8.12 -0.19
C VAL A 55 -3.78 -7.02 0.83
N LEU A 56 -2.73 -6.70 1.58
CA LEU A 56 -2.69 -5.54 2.48
C LEU A 56 -1.71 -4.53 1.89
N HIS A 57 -2.26 -3.45 1.36
CA HIS A 57 -1.50 -2.41 0.68
C HIS A 57 -1.34 -1.21 1.60
N ALA A 58 -0.21 -1.20 2.33
CA ALA A 58 0.15 -0.12 3.24
C ALA A 58 1.32 0.74 2.72
N ALA A 59 1.86 0.40 1.55
CA ALA A 59 2.89 1.22 0.92
C ALA A 59 2.27 2.53 0.41
N GLY A 60 2.92 3.62 0.77
CA GLY A 60 2.47 4.94 0.35
C GLY A 60 3.40 5.99 0.93
N LYS A 61 3.38 7.17 0.34
CA LYS A 61 4.13 8.31 0.84
C LYS A 61 3.18 9.24 1.59
N ALA A 62 3.50 9.51 2.86
CA ALA A 62 2.69 10.32 3.75
C ALA A 62 3.60 11.04 4.76
N HIS A 63 2.99 11.76 5.70
CA HIS A 63 3.67 12.44 6.82
C HIS A 63 4.58 13.60 6.45
N SER A 64 4.51 14.07 5.20
CA SER A 64 5.17 15.29 4.80
C SER A 64 4.30 16.05 3.80
N ILE A 65 4.47 17.37 3.76
CA ILE A 65 3.76 18.22 2.80
C ILE A 65 4.72 18.46 1.65
N PRO A 66 4.38 18.10 0.41
CA PRO A 66 5.24 18.36 -0.73
C PRO A 66 5.40 19.86 -0.95
N LYS A 67 6.64 20.32 -1.10
CA LYS A 67 6.98 21.74 -1.24
C LYS A 67 7.37 22.10 -2.67
N THR A 68 7.80 21.13 -3.47
CA THR A 68 8.21 21.32 -4.85
C THR A 68 7.34 20.51 -5.79
N GLU A 69 7.38 20.81 -7.10
CA GLU A 69 6.65 20.03 -8.09
C GLU A 69 7.18 18.60 -8.19
N GLU A 70 8.50 18.42 -8.03
CA GLU A 70 9.11 17.08 -8.01
C GLU A 70 8.62 16.26 -6.82
N GLU A 71 8.49 16.88 -5.64
CA GLU A 71 7.95 16.20 -4.46
C GLU A 71 6.48 15.82 -4.66
N LYS A 72 5.67 16.71 -5.25
CA LYS A 72 4.28 16.41 -5.57
C LYS A 72 4.16 15.26 -6.55
N GLN A 73 5.02 15.26 -7.59
CA GLN A 73 5.06 14.18 -8.56
C GLN A 73 5.43 12.85 -7.91
N LEU A 74 6.38 12.86 -6.97
CA LEU A 74 6.79 11.66 -6.23
C LEU A 74 5.64 11.09 -5.39
N PHE A 75 4.87 11.95 -4.71
CA PHE A 75 3.67 11.52 -3.99
C PHE A 75 2.67 10.85 -4.92
N PHE A 76 2.44 11.45 -6.07
CA PHE A 76 1.54 10.92 -7.08
C PHE A 76 2.03 9.58 -7.62
N ASP A 77 3.32 9.50 -7.97
CA ASP A 77 3.93 8.29 -8.52
C ASP A 77 3.86 7.13 -7.52
N VAL A 78 4.23 7.36 -6.27
CA VAL A 78 4.21 6.33 -5.23
C VAL A 78 2.77 5.90 -4.92
N ASN A 79 1.88 6.85 -4.70
CA ASN A 79 0.54 6.54 -4.20
C ASN A 79 -0.43 6.08 -5.29
N LEU A 80 -0.27 6.58 -6.52
CA LEU A 80 -1.14 6.20 -7.62
C LEU A 80 -0.49 5.17 -8.55
N GLN A 81 0.65 5.48 -9.14
CA GLN A 81 1.28 4.58 -10.10
C GLN A 81 1.72 3.27 -9.45
N GLY A 82 2.26 3.34 -8.23
CA GLY A 82 2.61 2.15 -7.47
C GLY A 82 1.41 1.24 -7.23
N THR A 83 0.27 1.82 -6.86
CA THR A 83 -0.98 1.07 -6.66
C THR A 83 -1.48 0.46 -7.97
N LYS A 84 -1.41 1.18 -9.07
CA LYS A 84 -1.78 0.66 -10.39
C LYS A 84 -0.91 -0.53 -10.79
N ASN A 85 0.39 -0.44 -10.59
CA ASN A 85 1.32 -1.52 -10.90
C ASN A 85 1.06 -2.77 -10.05
N LEU A 86 0.74 -2.57 -8.77
CA LEU A 86 0.33 -3.68 -7.90
C LEU A 86 -0.96 -4.33 -8.40
N CYS A 87 -1.95 -3.55 -8.77
CA CYS A 87 -3.21 -4.08 -9.29
C CYS A 87 -2.97 -4.87 -10.59
N THR A 88 -2.12 -4.39 -11.47
CA THR A 88 -1.75 -5.10 -12.69
C THR A 88 -1.11 -6.46 -12.37
N ALA A 89 -0.22 -6.50 -11.37
CA ALA A 89 0.39 -7.75 -10.93
C ALA A 89 -0.67 -8.75 -10.43
N LEU A 90 -1.65 -8.26 -9.70
CA LEU A 90 -2.74 -9.11 -9.18
C LEU A 90 -3.67 -9.60 -10.29
N GLU A 91 -3.94 -8.78 -11.29
CA GLU A 91 -4.68 -9.21 -12.47
C GLU A 91 -3.97 -10.34 -13.20
N ASN A 92 -2.64 -10.26 -13.30
CA ASN A 92 -1.81 -11.26 -13.97
C ASN A 92 -1.70 -12.57 -13.19
N SER A 93 -1.65 -12.52 -11.86
CA SER A 93 -1.43 -13.71 -11.00
C SER A 93 -2.72 -14.32 -10.46
N GLY A 94 -3.81 -13.61 -10.52
CA GLY A 94 -5.11 -14.01 -9.99
C GLY A 94 -5.65 -13.02 -8.97
N ILE A 95 -6.90 -12.64 -9.15
CA ILE A 95 -7.57 -11.64 -8.30
C ILE A 95 -7.70 -12.19 -6.87
N PRO A 96 -7.26 -11.46 -5.83
CA PRO A 96 -7.41 -11.89 -4.45
C PRO A 96 -8.87 -11.84 -4.00
N LYS A 97 -9.18 -12.56 -2.93
CA LYS A 97 -10.52 -12.51 -2.31
C LYS A 97 -10.78 -11.17 -1.64
N ALA A 98 -9.74 -10.51 -1.13
CA ALA A 98 -9.85 -9.21 -0.50
C ALA A 98 -8.62 -8.37 -0.78
N PHE A 99 -8.84 -7.09 -0.99
CA PHE A 99 -7.77 -6.08 -1.14
C PHE A 99 -8.04 -5.00 -0.09
N ILE A 100 -7.13 -4.90 0.87
CA ILE A 100 -7.22 -3.92 1.95
C ILE A 100 -6.28 -2.77 1.62
N PHE A 101 -6.84 -1.62 1.35
CA PHE A 101 -6.11 -0.40 1.02
C PHE A 101 -6.09 0.52 2.24
N ILE A 102 -4.89 0.87 2.70
CA ILE A 102 -4.75 1.82 3.80
C ILE A 102 -4.83 3.23 3.20
N SER A 103 -5.96 3.88 3.44
CA SER A 103 -6.23 5.22 2.98
C SER A 103 -5.81 6.25 4.04
N THR A 104 -6.29 7.46 3.91
CA THR A 104 -5.96 8.58 4.79
C THR A 104 -7.19 9.45 5.04
N VAL A 105 -7.23 10.08 6.22
CA VAL A 105 -8.28 11.06 6.54
C VAL A 105 -8.19 12.30 5.65
N ALA A 106 -7.07 12.52 4.97
CA ALA A 106 -6.91 13.64 4.05
C ALA A 106 -7.93 13.60 2.89
N VAL A 107 -8.54 12.44 2.59
CA VAL A 107 -9.59 12.33 1.58
C VAL A 107 -10.82 13.18 1.90
N TYR A 108 -11.01 13.55 3.15
CA TYR A 108 -12.15 14.41 3.56
C TYR A 108 -11.89 15.89 3.33
N GLY A 109 -10.65 16.30 3.04
CA GLY A 109 -10.30 17.66 2.68
C GLY A 109 -10.46 18.68 3.81
N CYS A 110 -10.46 18.23 5.07
CA CYS A 110 -10.60 19.09 6.24
C CYS A 110 -9.26 19.24 6.94
N ASP A 111 -8.89 20.49 7.29
CA ASP A 111 -7.70 20.75 8.11
C ASP A 111 -7.93 20.34 9.57
N SER A 112 -9.19 20.41 10.03
CA SER A 112 -9.61 19.99 11.36
C SER A 112 -11.06 19.52 11.31
N GLY A 113 -11.45 18.72 12.29
CA GLY A 113 -12.83 18.28 12.40
C GLY A 113 -13.02 17.37 13.60
N GLU A 114 -14.26 17.27 14.06
CA GLU A 114 -14.68 16.39 15.13
C GLU A 114 -15.76 15.45 14.63
N ASN A 115 -15.72 14.18 15.08
CA ASN A 115 -16.72 13.19 14.76
C ASN A 115 -16.94 12.97 13.25
N ILE A 116 -15.85 13.06 12.47
CA ILE A 116 -15.89 12.77 11.03
C ILE A 116 -16.09 11.27 10.83
N THR A 117 -17.15 10.90 10.13
CA THR A 117 -17.51 9.51 9.85
C THR A 117 -17.23 9.13 8.40
N ALA A 118 -17.43 7.88 8.07
CA ALA A 118 -17.24 7.37 6.70
C ALA A 118 -18.21 8.02 5.69
N GLU A 119 -19.31 8.60 6.16
CA GLU A 119 -20.29 9.30 5.31
C GLU A 119 -19.90 10.75 5.01
N HIS A 120 -18.84 11.28 5.65
CA HIS A 120 -18.37 12.63 5.36
C HIS A 120 -17.99 12.77 3.88
N PRO A 121 -18.39 13.87 3.22
CA PRO A 121 -18.04 14.06 1.79
C PRO A 121 -16.54 14.01 1.55
N LEU A 122 -16.17 13.38 0.44
CA LEU A 122 -14.80 13.38 -0.05
C LEU A 122 -14.50 14.68 -0.80
N ASN A 123 -13.27 15.11 -0.71
CA ASN A 123 -12.84 16.33 -1.37
C ASN A 123 -11.65 16.03 -2.32
#